data_5ebe24bed362a1d1037bb9b4e16bd136
#
_entry.id   5ebe24bed362a1d1037bb9b4e16bd136
#
_cell.length_a   1.000
_cell.length_b   1.000
_cell.length_c   1.000
_cell.angle_alpha   90.00
_cell.angle_beta   90.00
_cell.angle_gamma   90.00
#
_symmetry.space_group_name_H-M   'P 1'
#
loop_
_entity.id
_entity.type
_entity.pdbx_description
1 polymer ?
#
loop_
_entity_poly.entity_id
_entity_poly.type
_entity_poly.pdbx_seq_one_letter_code
_entity_poly.pdbx_strand_id
1 'polypeptide(L)'
;MISFATRFKAALRSPLLPFWLVIALLPFGRSSELGTFLCLLGTVMLFARDPHALRQHPGARLLLWLLAAYVGAALLSAVDSIVPGKSWGDVAGLLRYVPLGLYACFAIRRDSKLQALYVAVALVLALWVVDAWVQALTGWSLGGHAQAERISGIFGATHLKLGPSLAVLSPFALWAARQRWGRPGLLVAFVLVLGPVLLAGSRAAWLCYGLVALGFAWREASSPRRFVGLCVIAGLLMTLAGGIAWKTSTRFQDRMDRTLLALRGTDHSINTALSGRLDIWHASLKMIAAHPINGVGVRGFRYAYPHYVPPNDHFLVAEPCGVGEGACHAHQIVLEILTETGAIGLLLWLAGVTLALRAWRRVGAAARARAFPVTLALGVMLFPLNTHLAFYSAWWGLLFAWLLGLWCASLFVADIPAGTAQTGVRAGLPETASDRNLSSRLDSDGT
;
A
#
# COMPACT_ATOMS: atom_id res chain seq x y z
N MET A 1 -36.26 -2.43 3.20
CA MET A 1 -34.95 -2.88 3.74
C MET A 1 -34.43 -4.05 2.90
N ILE A 2 -33.30 -3.89 2.21
CA ILE A 2 -32.67 -4.99 1.44
C ILE A 2 -32.10 -5.97 2.45
N SER A 3 -32.49 -7.26 2.36
CA SER A 3 -32.05 -8.34 3.25
C SER A 3 -30.51 -8.45 3.29
N PHE A 4 -29.94 -8.79 4.45
CA PHE A 4 -28.51 -9.08 4.63
C PHE A 4 -28.01 -10.12 3.60
N ALA A 5 -28.79 -11.17 3.34
CA ALA A 5 -28.47 -12.20 2.35
C ALA A 5 -28.35 -11.64 0.92
N THR A 6 -29.19 -10.67 0.54
CA THR A 6 -29.11 -10.02 -0.79
C THR A 6 -27.87 -9.15 -0.92
N ARG A 7 -27.50 -8.41 0.13
CA ARG A 7 -26.25 -7.61 0.16
C ARG A 7 -25.00 -8.50 0.11
N PHE A 8 -25.02 -9.62 0.83
CA PHE A 8 -23.93 -10.59 0.83
C PHE A 8 -23.73 -11.24 -0.54
N LYS A 9 -24.83 -11.70 -1.18
CA LYS A 9 -24.78 -12.24 -2.57
C LYS A 9 -24.27 -11.19 -3.58
N ALA A 10 -24.66 -9.92 -3.43
CA ALA A 10 -24.18 -8.85 -4.28
C ALA A 10 -22.68 -8.56 -4.06
N ALA A 11 -22.19 -8.64 -2.83
CA ALA A 11 -20.77 -8.49 -2.50
C ALA A 11 -19.93 -9.62 -3.11
N LEU A 12 -20.40 -10.87 -3.03
CA LEU A 12 -19.73 -12.04 -3.64
C LEU A 12 -19.66 -11.96 -5.18
N ARG A 13 -20.60 -11.26 -5.82
CA ARG A 13 -20.62 -11.02 -7.28
C ARG A 13 -19.89 -9.74 -7.68
N SER A 14 -19.33 -9.02 -6.72
CA SER A 14 -18.62 -7.77 -7.00
C SER A 14 -17.33 -8.02 -7.77
N PRO A 15 -17.07 -7.32 -8.88
CA PRO A 15 -15.79 -7.39 -9.57
C PRO A 15 -14.61 -6.89 -8.73
N LEU A 16 -14.86 -6.26 -7.58
CA LEU A 16 -13.82 -5.82 -6.65
C LEU A 16 -13.33 -6.94 -5.71
N LEU A 17 -14.12 -8.03 -5.59
CA LEU A 17 -13.83 -9.11 -4.62
C LEU A 17 -12.44 -9.72 -4.81
N PRO A 18 -11.99 -10.12 -6.02
CA PRO A 18 -10.66 -10.69 -6.20
C PRO A 18 -9.55 -9.77 -5.72
N PHE A 19 -9.63 -8.49 -6.06
CA PHE A 19 -8.64 -7.49 -5.70
C PHE A 19 -8.65 -7.15 -4.20
N TRP A 20 -9.84 -7.11 -3.58
CA TRP A 20 -10.01 -6.91 -2.14
C TRP A 20 -9.49 -8.09 -1.32
N LEU A 21 -9.68 -9.34 -1.79
CA LEU A 21 -9.20 -10.56 -1.13
C LEU A 21 -7.68 -10.55 -0.91
N VAL A 22 -6.90 -9.92 -1.76
CA VAL A 22 -5.45 -9.79 -1.58
C VAL A 22 -5.14 -9.14 -0.22
N ILE A 23 -5.83 -8.05 0.13
CA ILE A 23 -5.63 -7.36 1.41
C ILE A 23 -6.28 -8.11 2.57
N ALA A 24 -7.49 -8.62 2.38
CA ALA A 24 -8.21 -9.34 3.43
C ALA A 24 -7.44 -10.59 3.90
N LEU A 25 -6.76 -11.28 2.99
CA LEU A 25 -6.01 -12.49 3.27
C LEU A 25 -4.51 -12.25 3.55
N LEU A 26 -4.06 -11.00 3.52
CA LEU A 26 -2.65 -10.62 3.69
C LEU A 26 -2.00 -11.13 4.99
N PRO A 27 -2.70 -11.20 6.15
CA PRO A 27 -2.15 -11.76 7.38
C PRO A 27 -1.90 -13.27 7.34
N PHE A 28 -2.58 -14.01 6.47
CA PHE A 28 -2.58 -15.48 6.48
C PHE A 28 -1.52 -16.09 5.54
N GLY A 29 -0.31 -15.58 5.56
CA GLY A 29 0.81 -16.12 4.78
C GLY A 29 0.61 -16.02 3.27
N ARG A 30 0.55 -17.16 2.56
CA ARG A 30 0.36 -17.20 1.11
C ARG A 30 -1.11 -17.15 0.66
N SER A 31 -2.06 -17.06 1.56
CA SER A 31 -3.49 -17.05 1.20
C SER A 31 -3.90 -15.85 0.35
N SER A 32 -3.18 -14.73 0.44
CA SER A 32 -3.36 -13.56 -0.44
C SER A 32 -3.13 -13.86 -1.93
N GLU A 33 -2.38 -14.92 -2.24
CA GLU A 33 -2.18 -15.37 -3.63
C GLU A 33 -3.47 -15.87 -4.28
N LEU A 34 -4.49 -16.29 -3.50
CA LEU A 34 -5.82 -16.59 -4.02
C LEU A 34 -6.43 -15.36 -4.71
N GLY A 35 -6.37 -14.19 -4.08
CA GLY A 35 -6.84 -12.94 -4.69
C GLY A 35 -6.06 -12.60 -5.95
N THR A 36 -4.74 -12.79 -5.93
CA THR A 36 -3.85 -12.57 -7.09
C THR A 36 -4.21 -13.49 -8.25
N PHE A 37 -4.42 -14.77 -7.98
CA PHE A 37 -4.85 -15.75 -8.97
C PHE A 37 -6.21 -15.43 -9.59
N LEU A 38 -7.18 -15.03 -8.77
CA LEU A 38 -8.49 -14.61 -9.27
C LEU A 38 -8.41 -13.33 -10.13
N CYS A 39 -7.50 -12.40 -9.80
CA CYS A 39 -7.22 -11.23 -10.63
C CYS A 39 -6.57 -11.62 -11.96
N LEU A 40 -5.68 -12.61 -11.98
CA LEU A 40 -5.11 -13.16 -13.21
C LEU A 40 -6.21 -13.73 -14.11
N LEU A 41 -7.07 -14.61 -13.57
CA LEU A 41 -8.20 -15.17 -14.34
C LEU A 41 -9.12 -14.09 -14.89
N GLY A 42 -9.47 -13.09 -14.06
CA GLY A 42 -10.30 -11.97 -14.48
C GLY A 42 -9.66 -11.12 -15.58
N THR A 43 -8.34 -10.92 -15.53
CA THR A 43 -7.61 -10.20 -16.57
C THR A 43 -7.55 -10.98 -17.87
N VAL A 44 -7.32 -12.30 -17.81
CA VAL A 44 -7.35 -13.19 -19.00
C VAL A 44 -8.73 -13.17 -19.64
N MET A 45 -9.79 -13.31 -18.85
CA MET A 45 -11.18 -13.26 -19.35
C MET A 45 -11.51 -11.90 -20.00
N LEU A 46 -10.99 -10.80 -19.45
CA LEU A 46 -11.17 -9.47 -20.02
C LEU A 46 -10.54 -9.38 -21.40
N PHE A 47 -9.27 -9.78 -21.54
CA PHE A 47 -8.56 -9.71 -22.83
C PHE A 47 -9.08 -10.71 -23.86
N ALA A 48 -9.61 -11.84 -23.43
CA ALA A 48 -10.31 -12.76 -24.32
C ALA A 48 -11.59 -12.13 -24.95
N ARG A 49 -12.24 -11.20 -24.22
CA ARG A 49 -13.44 -10.48 -24.71
C ARG A 49 -13.12 -9.21 -25.48
N ASP A 50 -12.11 -8.49 -25.07
CA ASP A 50 -11.68 -7.22 -25.68
C ASP A 50 -10.14 -7.13 -25.70
N PRO A 51 -9.49 -7.63 -26.75
CA PRO A 51 -8.03 -7.55 -26.92
C PRO A 51 -7.49 -6.12 -26.98
N HIS A 52 -8.33 -5.15 -27.32
CA HIS A 52 -7.91 -3.74 -27.47
C HIS A 52 -8.11 -2.90 -26.19
N ALA A 53 -8.71 -3.47 -25.13
CA ALA A 53 -8.99 -2.77 -23.87
C ALA A 53 -7.77 -2.03 -23.31
N LEU A 54 -6.57 -2.63 -23.43
CA LEU A 54 -5.32 -2.06 -22.92
C LEU A 54 -4.96 -0.73 -23.59
N ARG A 55 -5.16 -0.63 -24.92
CA ARG A 55 -4.80 0.58 -25.67
C ARG A 55 -5.66 1.78 -25.28
N GLN A 56 -6.88 1.53 -24.84
CA GLN A 56 -7.87 2.56 -24.51
C GLN A 56 -7.79 3.03 -23.06
N HIS A 57 -7.09 2.31 -22.15
CA HIS A 57 -7.07 2.63 -20.73
C HIS A 57 -5.74 3.28 -20.30
N PRO A 58 -5.71 4.62 -20.05
CA PRO A 58 -4.48 5.33 -19.73
C PRO A 58 -3.84 4.86 -18.43
N GLY A 59 -4.64 4.48 -17.41
CA GLY A 59 -4.15 3.93 -16.15
C GLY A 59 -3.45 2.58 -16.31
N ALA A 60 -3.97 1.71 -17.19
CA ALA A 60 -3.34 0.42 -17.48
C ALA A 60 -2.00 0.61 -18.23
N ARG A 61 -1.92 1.56 -19.16
CA ARG A 61 -0.66 1.89 -19.85
C ARG A 61 0.38 2.45 -18.87
N LEU A 62 -0.02 3.38 -17.99
CA LEU A 62 0.84 3.92 -16.95
C LEU A 62 1.38 2.80 -16.05
N LEU A 63 0.49 1.92 -15.58
CA LEU A 63 0.85 0.77 -14.75
C LEU A 63 1.90 -0.11 -15.41
N LEU A 64 1.72 -0.45 -16.70
CA LEU A 64 2.67 -1.29 -17.44
C LEU A 64 4.06 -0.65 -17.51
N TRP A 65 4.18 0.65 -17.74
CA TRP A 65 5.46 1.33 -17.74
C TRP A 65 6.12 1.33 -16.36
N LEU A 66 5.33 1.54 -15.29
CA LEU A 66 5.84 1.51 -13.91
C LEU A 66 6.28 0.09 -13.51
N LEU A 67 5.51 -0.93 -13.87
CA LEU A 67 5.88 -2.32 -13.63
C LEU A 67 7.04 -2.77 -14.53
N ALA A 68 7.14 -2.26 -15.77
CA ALA A 68 8.30 -2.52 -16.63
C ALA A 68 9.59 -1.97 -16.02
N ALA A 69 9.56 -0.81 -15.38
CA ALA A 69 10.70 -0.28 -14.65
C ALA A 69 11.07 -1.18 -13.43
N TYR A 70 10.08 -1.64 -12.66
CA TYR A 70 10.28 -2.48 -11.49
C TYR A 70 10.75 -3.90 -11.84
N VAL A 71 10.04 -4.58 -12.74
CA VAL A 71 10.37 -5.94 -13.18
C VAL A 71 11.59 -5.94 -14.09
N GLY A 72 11.77 -4.92 -14.93
CA GLY A 72 12.92 -4.76 -15.81
C GLY A 72 14.23 -4.63 -15.03
N ALA A 73 14.24 -3.91 -13.92
CA ALA A 73 15.42 -3.84 -13.04
C ALA A 73 15.78 -5.23 -12.50
N ALA A 74 14.79 -5.98 -12.00
CA ALA A 74 14.98 -7.33 -11.52
C ALA A 74 15.45 -8.29 -12.62
N LEU A 75 14.87 -8.18 -13.83
CA LEU A 75 15.22 -9.00 -15.00
C LEU A 75 16.66 -8.78 -15.41
N LEU A 76 17.10 -7.52 -15.54
CA LEU A 76 18.46 -7.19 -15.94
C LEU A 76 19.48 -7.67 -14.89
N SER A 77 19.17 -7.54 -13.60
CA SER A 77 20.04 -7.99 -12.51
C SER A 77 20.12 -9.51 -12.40
N ALA A 78 19.13 -10.25 -12.92
CA ALA A 78 19.15 -11.71 -12.87
C ALA A 78 20.11 -12.35 -13.87
N VAL A 79 20.55 -11.59 -14.90
CA VAL A 79 21.42 -12.12 -15.99
C VAL A 79 22.78 -12.55 -15.47
N ASP A 80 23.40 -11.74 -14.61
CA ASP A 80 24.72 -12.00 -14.00
C ASP A 80 24.64 -12.14 -12.48
N SER A 81 23.49 -12.57 -11.97
CA SER A 81 23.27 -12.80 -10.54
C SER A 81 24.22 -13.82 -9.96
N ILE A 82 24.71 -13.58 -8.74
CA ILE A 82 25.51 -14.57 -7.97
C ILE A 82 24.71 -15.83 -7.60
N VAL A 83 23.36 -15.77 -7.65
CA VAL A 83 22.43 -16.89 -7.38
C VAL A 83 21.38 -16.98 -8.49
N PRO A 84 21.76 -17.37 -9.73
CA PRO A 84 20.88 -17.24 -10.90
C PRO A 84 19.53 -17.94 -10.72
N GLY A 85 19.54 -19.19 -10.21
CA GLY A 85 18.29 -19.95 -10.02
C GLY A 85 17.29 -19.25 -9.11
N LYS A 86 17.77 -18.58 -8.05
CA LYS A 86 16.92 -17.80 -7.14
C LYS A 86 16.39 -16.53 -7.83
N SER A 87 17.28 -15.77 -8.46
CA SER A 87 16.90 -14.50 -9.10
C SER A 87 15.91 -14.70 -10.25
N TRP A 88 16.11 -15.70 -11.10
CA TRP A 88 15.14 -16.01 -12.17
C TRP A 88 13.79 -16.51 -11.63
N GLY A 89 13.78 -17.29 -10.55
CA GLY A 89 12.56 -17.69 -9.87
C GLY A 89 11.78 -16.49 -9.29
N ASP A 90 12.49 -15.53 -8.71
CA ASP A 90 11.87 -14.31 -8.19
C ASP A 90 11.37 -13.41 -9.33
N VAL A 91 12.11 -13.24 -10.44
CA VAL A 91 11.65 -12.52 -11.64
C VAL A 91 10.34 -13.13 -12.17
N ALA A 92 10.29 -14.46 -12.35
CA ALA A 92 9.07 -15.14 -12.76
C ALA A 92 7.92 -14.87 -11.78
N GLY A 93 8.23 -14.86 -10.48
CA GLY A 93 7.28 -14.50 -9.43
C GLY A 93 6.75 -13.06 -9.53
N LEU A 94 7.55 -12.08 -9.97
CA LEU A 94 7.12 -10.69 -10.13
C LEU A 94 6.12 -10.51 -11.27
N LEU A 95 6.14 -11.37 -12.30
CA LEU A 95 5.23 -11.26 -13.45
C LEU A 95 3.75 -11.36 -13.06
N ARG A 96 3.41 -12.04 -11.94
CA ARG A 96 2.02 -12.11 -11.45
C ARG A 96 1.45 -10.75 -11.02
N TYR A 97 2.29 -9.75 -10.79
CA TYR A 97 1.85 -8.41 -10.42
C TYR A 97 1.26 -7.64 -11.60
N VAL A 98 1.60 -8.02 -12.84
CA VAL A 98 1.04 -7.39 -14.04
C VAL A 98 -0.48 -7.61 -14.13
N PRO A 99 -1.00 -8.85 -14.14
CA PRO A 99 -2.44 -9.08 -14.19
C PRO A 99 -3.17 -8.57 -12.94
N LEU A 100 -2.54 -8.62 -11.76
CA LEU A 100 -3.10 -8.05 -10.53
C LEU A 100 -3.42 -6.57 -10.69
N GLY A 101 -2.45 -5.78 -11.13
CA GLY A 101 -2.62 -4.33 -11.28
C GLY A 101 -3.52 -3.96 -12.46
N LEU A 102 -3.44 -4.69 -13.59
CA LEU A 102 -4.34 -4.51 -14.73
C LEU A 102 -5.79 -4.77 -14.32
N TYR A 103 -6.04 -5.84 -13.55
CA TYR A 103 -7.38 -6.13 -13.03
C TYR A 103 -7.96 -4.94 -12.27
N ALA A 104 -7.17 -4.28 -11.41
CA ALA A 104 -7.62 -3.10 -10.69
C ALA A 104 -8.06 -1.98 -11.64
N CYS A 105 -7.26 -1.67 -12.68
CA CYS A 105 -7.58 -0.65 -13.67
C CYS A 105 -8.91 -0.91 -14.39
N PHE A 106 -9.22 -2.17 -14.69
CA PHE A 106 -10.43 -2.53 -15.43
C PHE A 106 -11.65 -2.79 -14.54
N ALA A 107 -11.46 -3.22 -13.29
CA ALA A 107 -12.54 -3.44 -12.34
C ALA A 107 -13.06 -2.12 -11.72
N ILE A 108 -12.17 -1.12 -11.56
CA ILE A 108 -12.48 0.16 -10.91
C ILE A 108 -12.76 1.22 -11.98
N ARG A 109 -13.94 1.15 -12.60
CA ARG A 109 -14.34 2.06 -13.69
C ARG A 109 -15.13 3.29 -13.23
N ARG A 110 -15.61 3.32 -11.97
CA ARG A 110 -16.48 4.37 -11.42
C ARG A 110 -15.98 4.78 -10.04
N ASP A 111 -16.12 6.06 -9.71
CA ASP A 111 -15.75 6.59 -8.40
C ASP A 111 -16.45 5.87 -7.25
N SER A 112 -17.72 5.50 -7.40
CA SER A 112 -18.46 4.72 -6.40
C SER A 112 -17.83 3.35 -6.11
N LYS A 113 -17.23 2.69 -7.12
CA LYS A 113 -16.50 1.43 -6.94
C LYS A 113 -15.17 1.64 -6.21
N LEU A 114 -14.46 2.73 -6.52
CA LEU A 114 -13.25 3.12 -5.84
C LEU A 114 -13.51 3.39 -4.35
N GLN A 115 -14.53 4.19 -4.05
CA GLN A 115 -14.92 4.50 -2.67
C GLN A 115 -15.37 3.24 -1.92
N ALA A 116 -16.14 2.36 -2.55
CA ALA A 116 -16.55 1.07 -1.96
C ALA A 116 -15.33 0.20 -1.61
N LEU A 117 -14.31 0.16 -2.48
CA LEU A 117 -13.06 -0.56 -2.19
C LEU A 117 -12.30 0.08 -1.02
N TYR A 118 -12.18 1.41 -0.98
CA TYR A 118 -11.53 2.10 0.14
C TYR A 118 -12.23 1.80 1.47
N VAL A 119 -13.55 1.81 1.50
CA VAL A 119 -14.32 1.43 2.70
C VAL A 119 -14.11 -0.03 3.05
N ALA A 120 -14.11 -0.94 2.07
CA ALA A 120 -13.87 -2.35 2.30
C ALA A 120 -12.46 -2.63 2.89
N VAL A 121 -11.43 -1.92 2.42
CA VAL A 121 -10.07 -1.97 3.00
C VAL A 121 -10.06 -1.38 4.40
N ALA A 122 -10.75 -0.25 4.64
CA ALA A 122 -10.86 0.35 5.96
C ALA A 122 -11.52 -0.59 6.98
N LEU A 123 -12.51 -1.38 6.57
CA LEU A 123 -13.13 -2.41 7.44
C LEU A 123 -12.16 -3.54 7.79
N VAL A 124 -11.35 -4.00 6.84
CA VAL A 124 -10.27 -4.98 7.12
C VAL A 124 -9.29 -4.41 8.14
N LEU A 125 -8.86 -3.17 7.95
CA LEU A 125 -7.97 -2.50 8.89
C LEU A 125 -8.59 -2.32 10.27
N ALA A 126 -9.89 -1.98 10.34
CA ALA A 126 -10.61 -1.89 11.60
C ALA A 126 -10.61 -3.23 12.35
N LEU A 127 -10.79 -4.35 11.65
CA LEU A 127 -10.66 -5.68 12.24
C LEU A 127 -9.24 -5.92 12.78
N TRP A 128 -8.19 -5.58 12.02
CA TRP A 128 -6.81 -5.73 12.48
C TRP A 128 -6.50 -4.86 13.71
N VAL A 129 -7.03 -3.64 13.73
CA VAL A 129 -6.88 -2.72 14.87
C VAL A 129 -7.59 -3.24 16.11
N VAL A 130 -8.83 -3.74 15.97
CA VAL A 130 -9.59 -4.34 17.08
C VAL A 130 -8.85 -5.56 17.63
N ASP A 131 -8.42 -6.47 16.77
CA ASP A 131 -7.65 -7.65 17.16
C ASP A 131 -6.33 -7.30 17.87
N ALA A 132 -5.63 -6.27 17.37
CA ALA A 132 -4.42 -5.77 18.00
C ALA A 132 -4.69 -5.15 19.40
N TRP A 133 -5.80 -4.44 19.57
CA TRP A 133 -6.22 -3.95 20.87
C TRP A 133 -6.62 -5.08 21.82
N VAL A 134 -7.34 -6.11 21.34
CA VAL A 134 -7.64 -7.31 22.13
C VAL A 134 -6.33 -7.93 22.61
N GLN A 135 -5.33 -8.10 21.72
CA GLN A 135 -4.04 -8.64 22.11
C GLN A 135 -3.30 -7.75 23.13
N ALA A 136 -3.37 -6.43 22.99
CA ALA A 136 -2.76 -5.50 23.93
C ALA A 136 -3.35 -5.60 25.35
N LEU A 137 -4.66 -5.84 25.44
CA LEU A 137 -5.39 -5.89 26.71
C LEU A 137 -5.40 -7.29 27.37
N THR A 138 -5.45 -8.36 26.55
CA THR A 138 -5.62 -9.75 27.04
C THR A 138 -4.37 -10.60 26.86
N GLY A 139 -3.39 -10.14 26.07
CA GLY A 139 -2.22 -10.92 25.67
C GLY A 139 -2.49 -11.91 24.53
N TRP A 140 -3.73 -12.02 24.05
CA TRP A 140 -4.14 -13.00 23.01
C TRP A 140 -4.83 -12.32 21.82
N SER A 141 -4.65 -12.86 20.61
CA SER A 141 -5.26 -12.39 19.36
C SER A 141 -5.59 -13.57 18.44
N LEU A 142 -6.21 -13.29 17.31
CA LEU A 142 -6.43 -14.29 16.24
C LEU A 142 -5.12 -14.88 15.69
N GLY A 143 -4.01 -14.15 15.78
CA GLY A 143 -2.67 -14.63 15.41
C GLY A 143 -1.90 -15.31 16.55
N GLY A 144 -2.52 -15.52 17.73
CA GLY A 144 -1.93 -16.16 18.90
C GLY A 144 -1.49 -15.17 19.98
N HIS A 145 -0.60 -15.63 20.85
CA HIS A 145 -0.11 -14.85 22.00
C HIS A 145 0.81 -13.70 21.59
N ALA A 146 0.77 -12.62 22.36
CA ALA A 146 1.72 -11.52 22.24
C ALA A 146 3.14 -12.00 22.57
N GLN A 147 4.13 -11.50 21.82
CA GLN A 147 5.54 -11.70 22.17
C GLN A 147 5.93 -10.86 23.40
N ALA A 148 7.04 -11.21 24.04
CA ALA A 148 7.55 -10.45 25.19
C ALA A 148 7.77 -8.96 24.85
N GLU A 149 8.28 -8.66 23.66
CA GLU A 149 8.67 -7.30 23.27
C GLU A 149 7.62 -6.52 22.46
N ARG A 150 6.51 -7.15 21.94
CA ARG A 150 5.58 -6.50 21.00
C ARG A 150 4.28 -7.26 20.80
N ILE A 151 3.27 -6.54 20.33
CA ILE A 151 2.05 -7.17 19.78
C ILE A 151 2.23 -7.46 18.30
N SER A 152 1.62 -8.54 17.84
CA SER A 152 1.64 -8.98 16.43
C SER A 152 0.25 -9.05 15.80
N GLY A 153 -0.81 -9.00 16.61
CA GLY A 153 -2.19 -9.15 16.17
C GLY A 153 -2.40 -10.39 15.31
N ILE A 154 -3.33 -10.32 14.40
CA ILE A 154 -3.71 -11.37 13.45
C ILE A 154 -2.53 -11.87 12.56
N PHE A 155 -1.42 -11.10 12.44
CA PHE A 155 -0.25 -11.51 11.66
C PHE A 155 0.59 -12.61 12.32
N GLY A 156 0.39 -12.83 13.63
CA GLY A 156 1.12 -13.84 14.39
C GLY A 156 2.55 -13.45 14.77
N ALA A 157 3.10 -14.20 15.73
CA ALA A 157 4.37 -13.88 16.39
C ALA A 157 5.60 -13.96 15.46
N THR A 158 5.55 -14.80 14.43
CA THR A 158 6.69 -15.03 13.52
C THR A 158 6.93 -13.87 12.53
N HIS A 159 6.01 -12.92 12.43
CA HIS A 159 6.06 -11.87 11.42
C HIS A 159 5.89 -10.47 12.00
N LEU A 160 6.92 -9.63 11.84
CA LEU A 160 6.93 -8.23 12.28
C LEU A 160 6.13 -7.31 11.34
N LYS A 161 4.93 -7.71 10.94
CA LYS A 161 4.20 -7.06 9.85
C LYS A 161 3.09 -6.14 10.32
N LEU A 162 2.58 -6.30 11.56
CA LEU A 162 1.43 -5.53 12.05
C LEU A 162 1.66 -4.01 11.96
N GLY A 163 2.67 -3.50 12.67
CA GLY A 163 2.94 -2.07 12.74
C GLY A 163 3.17 -1.42 11.37
N PRO A 164 4.11 -1.96 10.55
CA PRO A 164 4.34 -1.45 9.20
C PRO A 164 3.11 -1.52 8.29
N SER A 165 2.31 -2.60 8.36
CA SER A 165 1.07 -2.73 7.57
C SER A 165 0.02 -1.71 7.96
N LEU A 166 -0.19 -1.53 9.27
CA LEU A 166 -1.11 -0.53 9.79
C LEU A 166 -0.67 0.88 9.38
N ALA A 167 0.62 1.21 9.50
CA ALA A 167 1.12 2.52 9.10
C ALA A 167 0.88 2.79 7.61
N VAL A 168 1.25 1.84 6.72
CA VAL A 168 1.12 1.98 5.26
C VAL A 168 -0.34 2.05 4.83
N LEU A 169 -1.23 1.24 5.40
CA LEU A 169 -2.63 1.15 4.97
C LEU A 169 -3.58 2.06 5.76
N SER A 170 -3.14 2.66 6.88
CA SER A 170 -3.96 3.58 7.68
C SER A 170 -4.62 4.72 6.90
N PRO A 171 -4.05 5.26 5.79
CA PRO A 171 -4.72 6.29 5.01
C PRO A 171 -6.13 5.91 4.57
N PHE A 172 -6.42 4.63 4.33
CA PHE A 172 -7.76 4.16 3.96
C PHE A 172 -8.74 4.24 5.13
N ALA A 173 -8.32 3.81 6.32
CA ALA A 173 -9.16 3.87 7.53
C ALA A 173 -9.44 5.32 7.94
N LEU A 174 -8.41 6.17 7.95
CA LEU A 174 -8.52 7.59 8.28
C LEU A 174 -9.41 8.33 7.27
N TRP A 175 -9.26 8.04 5.97
CA TRP A 175 -10.10 8.60 4.92
C TRP A 175 -11.56 8.17 5.10
N ALA A 176 -11.84 6.89 5.33
CA ALA A 176 -13.20 6.38 5.51
C ALA A 176 -13.87 7.00 6.75
N ALA A 177 -13.15 7.09 7.87
CA ALA A 177 -13.64 7.73 9.10
C ALA A 177 -13.92 9.22 8.88
N ARG A 178 -13.04 9.93 8.15
CA ARG A 178 -13.24 11.34 7.79
C ARG A 178 -14.47 11.55 6.92
N GLN A 179 -14.71 10.66 5.95
CA GLN A 179 -15.88 10.73 5.08
C GLN A 179 -17.20 10.46 5.86
N ARG A 180 -17.17 9.50 6.78
CA ARG A 180 -18.38 9.03 7.48
C ARG A 180 -18.76 9.88 8.67
N TRP A 181 -17.78 10.38 9.46
CA TRP A 181 -17.99 11.06 10.74
C TRP A 181 -17.29 12.43 10.83
N GLY A 182 -16.79 12.94 9.72
CA GLY A 182 -16.12 14.23 9.69
C GLY A 182 -14.77 14.24 10.43
N ARG A 183 -14.36 15.42 10.91
CA ARG A 183 -13.10 15.61 11.65
C ARG A 183 -13.04 14.86 12.97
N PRO A 184 -14.10 14.77 13.78
CA PRO A 184 -14.07 13.94 14.99
C PRO A 184 -13.78 12.47 14.67
N GLY A 185 -14.41 11.92 13.61
CA GLY A 185 -14.14 10.54 13.17
C GLY A 185 -12.70 10.34 12.75
N LEU A 186 -12.10 11.29 12.02
CA LEU A 186 -10.68 11.25 11.66
C LEU A 186 -9.78 11.19 12.91
N LEU A 187 -10.07 12.04 13.93
CA LEU A 187 -9.28 12.09 15.16
C LEU A 187 -9.40 10.77 15.95
N VAL A 188 -10.61 10.26 16.12
CA VAL A 188 -10.85 8.98 16.80
C VAL A 188 -10.13 7.83 16.08
N ALA A 189 -10.27 7.73 14.76
CA ALA A 189 -9.58 6.70 13.98
C ALA A 189 -8.05 6.83 14.08
N PHE A 190 -7.53 8.08 14.07
CA PHE A 190 -6.11 8.32 14.26
C PHE A 190 -5.61 7.77 15.60
N VAL A 191 -6.28 8.07 16.71
CA VAL A 191 -5.90 7.59 18.03
C VAL A 191 -6.02 6.07 18.14
N LEU A 192 -7.10 5.48 17.61
CA LEU A 192 -7.33 4.03 17.65
C LEU A 192 -6.25 3.24 16.88
N VAL A 193 -5.75 3.76 15.77
CA VAL A 193 -4.66 3.12 15.00
C VAL A 193 -3.30 3.38 15.64
N LEU A 194 -3.10 4.55 16.26
CA LEU A 194 -1.83 4.94 16.89
C LEU A 194 -1.39 3.95 17.96
N GLY A 195 -2.29 3.53 18.86
CA GLY A 195 -1.96 2.59 19.92
C GLY A 195 -1.33 1.30 19.41
N PRO A 196 -1.99 0.52 18.54
CA PRO A 196 -1.40 -0.68 17.94
C PRO A 196 -0.10 -0.43 17.16
N VAL A 197 0.03 0.70 16.46
CA VAL A 197 1.28 1.06 15.77
C VAL A 197 2.44 1.24 16.76
N LEU A 198 2.20 1.91 17.91
CA LEU A 198 3.21 2.08 18.96
C LEU A 198 3.57 0.74 19.61
N LEU A 199 2.56 -0.04 20.01
CA LEU A 199 2.73 -1.31 20.73
C LEU A 199 3.29 -2.44 19.86
N ALA A 200 3.19 -2.35 18.53
CA ALA A 200 3.85 -3.26 17.59
C ALA A 200 5.38 -3.11 17.59
N GLY A 201 5.96 -2.13 18.30
CA GLY A 201 7.38 -2.01 18.58
C GLY A 201 8.26 -1.68 17.36
N SER A 202 7.70 -1.21 16.24
CA SER A 202 8.42 -0.85 15.04
C SER A 202 8.62 0.66 14.93
N ARG A 203 9.83 1.15 15.17
CA ARG A 203 10.17 2.58 15.06
C ARG A 203 9.93 3.14 13.66
N ALA A 204 10.23 2.35 12.62
CA ALA A 204 9.93 2.74 11.24
C ALA A 204 8.41 2.91 11.01
N ALA A 205 7.57 2.07 11.64
CA ALA A 205 6.12 2.23 11.57
C ALA A 205 5.65 3.51 12.30
N TRP A 206 6.29 3.88 13.41
CA TRP A 206 6.01 5.14 14.12
C TRP A 206 6.29 6.36 13.22
N LEU A 207 7.46 6.36 12.57
CA LEU A 207 7.84 7.40 11.62
C LEU A 207 6.88 7.45 10.43
N CYS A 208 6.57 6.30 9.83
CA CYS A 208 5.63 6.17 8.72
C CYS A 208 4.22 6.68 9.11
N TYR A 209 3.77 6.38 10.33
CA TYR A 209 2.48 6.86 10.81
C TYR A 209 2.48 8.38 11.08
N GLY A 210 3.61 8.92 11.54
CA GLY A 210 3.84 10.37 11.62
C GLY A 210 3.71 11.05 10.25
N LEU A 211 4.26 10.44 9.19
CA LEU A 211 4.09 10.94 7.81
C LEU A 211 2.62 10.89 7.35
N VAL A 212 1.86 9.86 7.75
CA VAL A 212 0.42 9.81 7.49
C VAL A 212 -0.28 10.98 8.19
N ALA A 213 0.05 11.24 9.46
CA ALA A 213 -0.49 12.39 10.20
C ALA A 213 -0.21 13.71 9.49
N LEU A 214 1.03 13.92 9.02
CA LEU A 214 1.43 15.12 8.25
C LEU A 214 0.64 15.23 6.93
N GLY A 215 0.44 14.11 6.21
CA GLY A 215 -0.35 14.09 4.98
C GLY A 215 -1.81 14.49 5.20
N PHE A 216 -2.44 14.02 6.28
CA PHE A 216 -3.81 14.42 6.64
C PHE A 216 -3.86 15.86 7.18
N ALA A 217 -2.88 16.28 7.99
CA ALA A 217 -2.77 17.66 8.45
C ALA A 217 -2.67 18.63 7.25
N TRP A 218 -1.85 18.31 6.26
CA TRP A 218 -1.76 19.08 5.01
C TRP A 218 -3.10 19.17 4.27
N ARG A 219 -3.80 18.03 4.16
CA ARG A 219 -5.09 17.96 3.47
C ARG A 219 -6.20 18.74 4.18
N GLU A 220 -6.22 18.72 5.52
CA GLU A 220 -7.25 19.39 6.34
C GLU A 220 -6.96 20.88 6.59
N ALA A 221 -5.73 21.31 6.34
CA ALA A 221 -5.31 22.68 6.55
C ALA A 221 -5.79 23.59 5.42
N SER A 222 -6.44 24.71 5.80
CA SER A 222 -6.83 25.79 4.88
C SER A 222 -5.80 26.94 4.88
N SER A 223 -4.81 26.89 5.77
CA SER A 223 -3.75 27.91 5.90
C SER A 223 -2.51 27.30 6.54
N PRO A 224 -1.31 27.91 6.36
CA PRO A 224 -0.07 27.46 7.01
C PRO A 224 -0.18 27.42 8.55
N ARG A 225 -0.82 28.41 9.16
CA ARG A 225 -1.05 28.44 10.62
C ARG A 225 -1.89 27.24 11.09
N ARG A 226 -2.93 26.90 10.35
CA ARG A 226 -3.76 25.75 10.66
C ARG A 226 -3.01 24.43 10.45
N PHE A 227 -2.19 24.34 9.43
CA PHE A 227 -1.31 23.19 9.22
C PHE A 227 -0.39 22.97 10.43
N VAL A 228 0.32 24.01 10.89
CA VAL A 228 1.17 23.94 12.07
C VAL A 228 0.37 23.53 13.30
N GLY A 229 -0.81 24.12 13.53
CA GLY A 229 -1.70 23.74 14.64
C GLY A 229 -2.09 22.28 14.61
N LEU A 230 -2.44 21.72 13.44
CA LEU A 230 -2.76 20.31 13.29
C LEU A 230 -1.54 19.40 13.51
N CYS A 231 -0.36 19.82 13.08
CA CYS A 231 0.89 19.10 13.36
C CYS A 231 1.20 19.09 14.87
N VAL A 232 1.00 20.21 15.56
CA VAL A 232 1.17 20.29 17.02
C VAL A 232 0.17 19.36 17.73
N ILE A 233 -1.10 19.38 17.35
CA ILE A 233 -2.12 18.47 17.92
C ILE A 233 -1.71 17.01 17.68
N ALA A 234 -1.33 16.63 16.46
CA ALA A 234 -0.89 15.28 16.16
C ALA A 234 0.36 14.90 16.98
N GLY A 235 1.32 15.80 17.10
CA GLY A 235 2.53 15.63 17.93
C GLY A 235 2.20 15.42 19.40
N LEU A 236 1.32 16.24 19.97
CA LEU A 236 0.86 16.11 21.36
C LEU A 236 0.15 14.77 21.60
N LEU A 237 -0.72 14.35 20.67
CA LEU A 237 -1.39 13.04 20.77
C LEU A 237 -0.40 11.88 20.71
N MET A 238 0.60 11.95 19.81
CA MET A 238 1.64 10.93 19.72
C MET A 238 2.51 10.90 20.98
N THR A 239 2.88 12.06 21.53
CA THR A 239 3.65 12.18 22.77
C THR A 239 2.86 11.66 23.97
N LEU A 240 1.58 12.03 24.10
CA LEU A 240 0.70 11.53 25.15
C LEU A 240 0.51 10.01 25.06
N ALA A 241 0.21 9.48 23.88
CA ALA A 241 0.09 8.04 23.65
C ALA A 241 1.41 7.31 23.92
N GLY A 242 2.54 7.87 23.51
CA GLY A 242 3.87 7.37 23.83
C GLY A 242 4.16 7.38 25.35
N GLY A 243 3.78 8.44 26.06
CA GLY A 243 3.90 8.53 27.53
C GLY A 243 3.02 7.51 28.27
N ILE A 244 1.80 7.28 27.80
CA ILE A 244 0.93 6.22 28.33
C ILE A 244 1.56 4.85 28.05
N ALA A 245 2.00 4.58 26.81
CA ALA A 245 2.66 3.33 26.46
C ALA A 245 3.93 3.10 27.28
N TRP A 246 4.72 4.15 27.55
CA TRP A 246 5.88 4.07 28.44
C TRP A 246 5.52 3.63 29.84
N LYS A 247 4.45 4.15 30.41
CA LYS A 247 4.02 3.80 31.77
C LYS A 247 3.32 2.44 31.89
N THR A 248 2.70 1.96 30.81
CA THR A 248 1.83 0.78 30.83
C THR A 248 2.42 -0.44 30.14
N SER A 249 3.50 -0.28 29.35
CA SER A 249 4.08 -1.36 28.53
C SER A 249 5.59 -1.41 28.70
N THR A 250 6.08 -2.44 29.37
CA THR A 250 7.51 -2.76 29.45
C THR A 250 8.13 -2.96 28.05
N ARG A 251 7.36 -3.51 27.12
CA ARG A 251 7.74 -3.69 25.71
C ARG A 251 8.08 -2.37 25.04
N PHE A 252 7.28 -1.33 25.30
CA PHE A 252 7.52 0.00 24.77
C PHE A 252 8.72 0.66 25.44
N GLN A 253 8.88 0.48 26.78
CA GLN A 253 10.03 0.97 27.53
C GLN A 253 11.33 0.43 26.95
N ASP A 254 11.48 -0.89 26.82
CA ASP A 254 12.68 -1.53 26.28
C ASP A 254 13.06 -0.99 24.89
N ARG A 255 12.05 -0.74 24.04
CA ARG A 255 12.29 -0.17 22.70
C ARG A 255 12.77 1.28 22.76
N MET A 256 12.22 2.05 23.66
CA MET A 256 12.57 3.46 23.83
C MET A 256 13.96 3.59 24.46
N ASP A 257 14.26 2.77 25.48
CA ASP A 257 15.57 2.74 26.12
C ASP A 257 16.67 2.39 25.13
N ARG A 258 16.46 1.36 24.29
CA ARG A 258 17.38 1.05 23.18
C ARG A 258 17.50 2.21 22.19
N THR A 259 16.45 2.97 21.94
CA THR A 259 16.49 4.14 21.04
C THR A 259 17.31 5.29 21.65
N LEU A 260 17.15 5.52 22.95
CA LEU A 260 17.86 6.55 23.69
C LEU A 260 19.37 6.26 23.82
N LEU A 261 19.80 4.99 23.65
CA LEU A 261 21.24 4.65 23.58
C LEU A 261 21.96 5.41 22.48
N ALA A 262 21.28 5.77 21.38
CA ALA A 262 21.87 6.58 20.31
C ALA A 262 22.42 7.92 20.81
N LEU A 263 21.83 8.48 21.88
CA LEU A 263 22.28 9.75 22.47
C LEU A 263 23.69 9.69 23.09
N ARG A 264 24.22 8.46 23.33
CA ARG A 264 25.60 8.28 23.79
C ARG A 264 26.65 8.59 22.72
N GLY A 265 26.25 8.65 21.43
CA GLY A 265 27.08 9.09 20.33
C GLY A 265 28.22 8.16 19.92
N THR A 266 28.34 6.95 20.49
CA THR A 266 29.35 5.98 20.05
C THR A 266 28.78 5.08 18.93
N ASP A 267 29.63 4.62 17.99
CA ASP A 267 29.20 3.75 16.91
C ASP A 267 28.48 2.50 17.40
N HIS A 268 28.95 1.90 18.48
CA HIS A 268 28.29 0.74 19.11
C HIS A 268 26.91 1.08 19.63
N SER A 269 26.74 2.21 20.30
CA SER A 269 25.45 2.64 20.86
C SER A 269 24.46 3.03 19.77
N ILE A 270 24.93 3.67 18.70
CA ILE A 270 24.13 4.00 17.52
C ILE A 270 23.70 2.72 16.80
N ASN A 271 24.62 1.77 16.58
CA ASN A 271 24.30 0.49 15.95
C ASN A 271 23.27 -0.33 16.74
N THR A 272 23.44 -0.39 18.08
CA THR A 272 22.47 -1.02 18.99
C THR A 272 21.10 -0.34 18.90
N ALA A 273 21.09 1.00 18.90
CA ALA A 273 19.86 1.77 18.72
C ALA A 273 19.21 1.51 17.36
N LEU A 274 19.99 1.30 16.31
CA LEU A 274 19.52 0.95 14.98
C LEU A 274 19.25 -0.56 14.78
N SER A 275 19.37 -1.37 15.84
CA SER A 275 19.19 -2.85 15.78
C SER A 275 20.13 -3.49 14.75
N GLY A 276 21.42 -3.15 14.78
CA GLY A 276 22.47 -3.72 13.91
C GLY A 276 22.43 -3.24 12.45
N ARG A 277 21.56 -2.30 12.10
CA ARG A 277 21.44 -1.85 10.69
C ARG A 277 22.67 -1.14 10.15
N LEU A 278 23.46 -0.52 11.01
CA LEU A 278 24.69 0.15 10.58
C LEU A 278 25.66 -0.86 9.95
N ASP A 279 25.79 -2.05 10.53
CA ASP A 279 26.62 -3.13 9.98
C ASP A 279 26.10 -3.61 8.63
N ILE A 280 24.76 -3.78 8.51
CA ILE A 280 24.09 -4.12 7.25
C ILE A 280 24.36 -3.05 6.18
N TRP A 281 24.31 -1.76 6.54
CA TRP A 281 24.56 -0.68 5.60
C TRP A 281 26.03 -0.60 5.17
N HIS A 282 26.98 -0.83 6.06
CA HIS A 282 28.39 -0.94 5.71
C HIS A 282 28.66 -2.13 4.75
N ALA A 283 28.06 -3.29 5.00
CA ALA A 283 28.13 -4.41 4.08
C ALA A 283 27.49 -4.08 2.72
N SER A 284 26.36 -3.37 2.73
CA SER A 284 25.68 -2.91 1.51
C SER A 284 26.56 -2.00 0.67
N LEU A 285 27.28 -1.03 1.29
CA LEU A 285 28.19 -0.15 0.56
C LEU A 285 29.35 -0.92 -0.09
N LYS A 286 29.90 -1.93 0.60
CA LYS A 286 30.93 -2.81 0.02
C LYS A 286 30.40 -3.61 -1.16
N MET A 287 29.17 -4.16 -1.06
CA MET A 287 28.50 -4.86 -2.17
C MET A 287 28.29 -3.94 -3.38
N ILE A 288 27.83 -2.71 -3.16
CA ILE A 288 27.63 -1.72 -4.23
C ILE A 288 28.96 -1.40 -4.92
N ALA A 289 30.03 -1.23 -4.15
CA ALA A 289 31.36 -0.97 -4.72
C ALA A 289 31.88 -2.16 -5.56
N ALA A 290 31.56 -3.39 -5.17
CA ALA A 290 31.98 -4.61 -5.90
C ALA A 290 31.08 -4.90 -7.13
N HIS A 291 29.80 -4.55 -7.08
CA HIS A 291 28.81 -4.83 -8.12
C HIS A 291 28.02 -3.57 -8.52
N PRO A 292 28.67 -2.52 -9.05
CA PRO A 292 28.04 -1.20 -9.19
C PRO A 292 26.96 -1.10 -10.30
N ILE A 293 27.04 -1.95 -11.34
CA ILE A 293 26.20 -1.84 -12.54
C ILE A 293 24.87 -2.57 -12.36
N ASN A 294 24.91 -3.91 -12.12
CA ASN A 294 23.73 -4.79 -12.04
C ASN A 294 23.42 -5.27 -10.61
N GLY A 295 24.28 -4.95 -9.63
CA GLY A 295 24.16 -5.47 -8.27
C GLY A 295 24.52 -6.95 -8.18
N VAL A 296 24.17 -7.59 -7.06
CA VAL A 296 24.40 -9.01 -6.81
C VAL A 296 23.29 -9.92 -7.37
N GLY A 297 22.33 -9.34 -8.04
CA GLY A 297 21.12 -10.02 -8.51
C GLY A 297 19.93 -9.84 -7.55
N VAL A 298 18.72 -9.76 -8.12
CA VAL A 298 17.48 -9.61 -7.33
C VAL A 298 17.35 -10.74 -6.32
N ARG A 299 17.09 -10.39 -5.04
CA ARG A 299 17.05 -11.29 -3.87
C ARG A 299 18.37 -12.01 -3.59
N GLY A 300 19.49 -11.58 -4.20
CA GLY A 300 20.84 -12.08 -3.98
C GLY A 300 21.51 -11.58 -2.70
N PHE A 301 21.00 -10.47 -2.11
CA PHE A 301 21.61 -9.79 -0.97
C PHE A 301 22.03 -10.73 0.16
N ARG A 302 21.12 -11.58 0.65
CA ARG A 302 21.37 -12.50 1.77
C ARG A 302 22.46 -13.53 1.52
N TYR A 303 22.63 -13.93 0.25
CA TYR A 303 23.67 -14.89 -0.18
C TYR A 303 25.01 -14.20 -0.36
N ALA A 304 25.02 -12.94 -0.76
CA ALA A 304 26.23 -12.14 -0.87
C ALA A 304 26.76 -11.68 0.50
N TYR A 305 25.87 -11.40 1.45
CA TYR A 305 26.17 -10.79 2.74
C TYR A 305 27.35 -11.41 3.48
N PRO A 306 27.48 -12.78 3.59
CA PRO A 306 28.58 -13.43 4.29
C PRO A 306 29.97 -13.03 3.78
N HIS A 307 30.09 -12.66 2.51
CA HIS A 307 31.39 -12.29 1.89
C HIS A 307 31.87 -10.88 2.21
N TYR A 308 31.01 -10.05 2.82
CA TYR A 308 31.27 -8.63 3.07
C TYR A 308 31.36 -8.25 4.55
N VAL A 309 31.18 -9.22 5.45
CA VAL A 309 31.19 -9.06 6.90
C VAL A 309 32.16 -10.03 7.58
N PRO A 310 32.63 -9.76 8.82
CA PRO A 310 33.46 -10.70 9.55
C PRO A 310 32.69 -11.96 9.96
N PRO A 311 33.38 -13.10 10.21
CA PRO A 311 32.72 -14.38 10.55
C PRO A 311 31.88 -14.35 11.83
N ASN A 312 32.15 -13.43 12.74
CA ASN A 312 31.43 -13.24 14.00
C ASN A 312 30.31 -12.20 13.91
N ASP A 313 29.91 -11.81 12.68
CA ASP A 313 28.80 -10.87 12.47
C ASP A 313 27.50 -11.42 13.05
N HIS A 314 26.70 -10.53 13.67
CA HIS A 314 25.45 -10.87 14.34
C HIS A 314 24.44 -11.58 13.40
N PHE A 315 24.33 -11.11 12.17
CA PHE A 315 23.38 -11.65 11.19
C PHE A 315 23.88 -12.93 10.50
N LEU A 316 25.13 -13.35 10.75
CA LEU A 316 25.61 -14.69 10.38
C LEU A 316 25.41 -15.69 11.51
N VAL A 317 25.63 -15.27 12.77
CA VAL A 317 25.73 -16.20 13.91
C VAL A 317 24.40 -16.30 14.66
N ALA A 318 23.76 -15.17 14.95
CA ALA A 318 22.60 -15.12 15.85
C ALA A 318 21.26 -14.96 15.10
N GLU A 319 21.20 -14.18 14.03
CA GLU A 319 19.96 -13.88 13.30
C GLU A 319 20.12 -14.03 11.78
N PRO A 320 20.60 -15.17 11.26
CA PRO A 320 20.67 -15.40 9.81
C PRO A 320 19.26 -15.48 9.19
N CYS A 321 19.15 -15.09 7.92
CA CYS A 321 17.87 -15.17 7.20
C CYS A 321 17.48 -16.63 6.88
N GLY A 322 18.47 -17.48 6.70
CA GLY A 322 18.37 -18.91 6.46
C GLY A 322 19.73 -19.59 6.64
N VAL A 323 19.78 -20.91 6.48
CA VAL A 323 21.02 -21.67 6.63
C VAL A 323 22.03 -21.24 5.56
N GLY A 324 23.20 -20.76 6.01
CA GLY A 324 24.25 -20.24 5.14
C GLY A 324 23.95 -18.85 4.53
N GLU A 325 22.91 -18.18 5.00
CA GLU A 325 22.54 -16.84 4.57
C GLU A 325 22.93 -15.81 5.64
N GLY A 326 23.10 -14.55 5.25
CA GLY A 326 23.28 -13.42 6.17
C GLY A 326 21.99 -12.65 6.42
N ALA A 327 22.09 -11.33 6.59
CA ALA A 327 20.93 -10.44 6.74
C ALA A 327 19.99 -10.57 5.54
N CYS A 328 18.67 -10.53 5.81
CA CYS A 328 17.63 -10.81 4.78
C CYS A 328 17.59 -9.79 3.63
N HIS A 329 17.89 -8.52 3.90
CA HIS A 329 17.86 -7.39 2.96
C HIS A 329 18.54 -6.16 3.58
N ALA A 330 18.77 -5.13 2.80
CA ALA A 330 19.48 -3.91 3.23
C ALA A 330 18.72 -3.03 4.23
N HIS A 331 17.45 -3.27 4.50
CA HIS A 331 16.61 -2.45 5.39
C HIS A 331 16.55 -0.95 5.04
N GLN A 332 16.83 -0.61 3.78
CA GLN A 332 16.72 0.74 3.23
C GLN A 332 16.56 0.62 1.71
N ILE A 333 15.51 1.22 1.15
CA ILE A 333 15.09 0.97 -0.24
C ILE A 333 16.17 1.31 -1.27
N VAL A 334 16.91 2.41 -1.10
CA VAL A 334 17.94 2.81 -2.08
C VAL A 334 19.12 1.87 -2.02
N LEU A 335 19.55 1.47 -0.82
CA LEU A 335 20.61 0.47 -0.65
C LEU A 335 20.17 -0.89 -1.19
N GLU A 336 18.92 -1.31 -0.98
CA GLU A 336 18.40 -2.58 -1.50
C GLU A 336 18.39 -2.57 -3.04
N ILE A 337 17.92 -1.49 -3.67
CA ILE A 337 17.94 -1.35 -5.13
C ILE A 337 19.37 -1.38 -5.65
N LEU A 338 20.29 -0.62 -5.04
CA LEU A 338 21.68 -0.57 -5.49
C LEU A 338 22.41 -1.89 -5.26
N THR A 339 22.21 -2.57 -4.14
CA THR A 339 22.87 -3.86 -3.87
C THR A 339 22.33 -4.97 -4.76
N GLU A 340 21.01 -5.05 -4.96
CA GLU A 340 20.39 -6.15 -5.70
C GLU A 340 20.33 -5.90 -7.22
N THR A 341 20.16 -4.64 -7.65
CA THR A 341 19.95 -4.32 -9.08
C THR A 341 20.88 -3.24 -9.63
N GLY A 342 21.83 -2.77 -8.84
CA GLY A 342 22.89 -1.84 -9.23
C GLY A 342 22.38 -0.47 -9.69
N ALA A 343 23.27 0.26 -10.37
CA ALA A 343 22.94 1.58 -10.92
C ALA A 343 21.84 1.52 -11.99
N ILE A 344 21.77 0.45 -12.77
CA ILE A 344 20.71 0.26 -13.77
C ILE A 344 19.35 0.19 -13.07
N GLY A 345 19.23 -0.58 -11.99
CA GLY A 345 18.01 -0.65 -11.21
C GLY A 345 17.61 0.69 -10.60
N LEU A 346 18.57 1.44 -10.05
CA LEU A 346 18.30 2.78 -9.51
C LEU A 346 17.82 3.75 -10.60
N LEU A 347 18.42 3.74 -11.79
CA LEU A 347 17.98 4.58 -12.91
C LEU A 347 16.57 4.23 -13.36
N LEU A 348 16.22 2.95 -13.47
CA LEU A 348 14.87 2.51 -13.79
C LEU A 348 13.86 2.90 -12.70
N TRP A 349 14.25 2.79 -11.43
CA TRP A 349 13.41 3.23 -10.31
C TRP A 349 13.16 4.74 -10.35
N LEU A 350 14.20 5.55 -10.58
CA LEU A 350 14.09 7.01 -10.74
C LEU A 350 13.22 7.38 -11.97
N ALA A 351 13.36 6.65 -13.08
CA ALA A 351 12.50 6.81 -14.25
C ALA A 351 11.03 6.51 -13.90
N GLY A 352 10.77 5.44 -13.17
CA GLY A 352 9.43 5.11 -12.66
C GLY A 352 8.86 6.21 -11.75
N VAL A 353 9.63 6.70 -10.78
CA VAL A 353 9.22 7.81 -9.90
C VAL A 353 8.93 9.07 -10.73
N THR A 354 9.80 9.39 -11.68
CA THR A 354 9.61 10.54 -12.58
C THR A 354 8.33 10.42 -13.40
N LEU A 355 8.06 9.23 -13.94
CA LEU A 355 6.84 8.95 -14.69
C LEU A 355 5.59 9.08 -13.81
N ALA A 356 5.63 8.55 -12.59
CA ALA A 356 4.56 8.67 -11.61
C ALA A 356 4.29 10.14 -11.24
N LEU A 357 5.33 10.94 -10.98
CA LEU A 357 5.21 12.37 -10.71
C LEU A 357 4.64 13.15 -11.90
N ARG A 358 5.07 12.83 -13.13
CA ARG A 358 4.50 13.42 -14.36
C ARG A 358 3.02 13.10 -14.52
N ALA A 359 2.63 11.84 -14.28
CA ALA A 359 1.23 11.42 -14.32
C ALA A 359 0.41 12.17 -13.27
N TRP A 360 0.90 12.24 -12.02
CA TRP A 360 0.26 12.98 -10.92
C TRP A 360 0.05 14.46 -11.24
N ARG A 361 1.04 15.11 -11.87
CA ARG A 361 0.94 16.54 -12.23
C ARG A 361 -0.03 16.80 -13.38
N ARG A 362 -0.22 15.83 -14.28
CA ARG A 362 -1.10 15.95 -15.46
C ARG A 362 -2.57 15.75 -15.15
N VAL A 363 -2.90 15.01 -14.09
CA VAL A 363 -4.31 14.79 -13.71
C VAL A 363 -4.88 15.98 -12.95
N GLY A 364 -6.20 16.19 -13.08
CA GLY A 364 -6.91 17.28 -12.42
C GLY A 364 -6.99 17.14 -10.89
N ALA A 365 -7.42 18.20 -10.22
CA ALA A 365 -7.55 18.26 -8.75
C ALA A 365 -8.51 17.18 -8.22
N ALA A 366 -9.61 16.90 -8.90
CA ALA A 366 -10.58 15.87 -8.53
C ALA A 366 -9.94 14.47 -8.54
N ALA A 367 -9.17 14.12 -9.57
CA ALA A 367 -8.45 12.84 -9.63
C ALA A 367 -7.40 12.72 -8.51
N ARG A 368 -6.64 13.80 -8.25
CA ARG A 368 -5.69 13.85 -7.11
C ARG A 368 -6.40 13.69 -5.77
N ALA A 369 -7.56 14.30 -5.60
CA ALA A 369 -8.35 14.18 -4.38
C ALA A 369 -8.87 12.74 -4.16
N ARG A 370 -9.32 12.05 -5.21
CA ARG A 370 -9.72 10.63 -5.18
C ARG A 370 -8.55 9.72 -4.86
N ALA A 371 -7.41 9.95 -5.49
CA ALA A 371 -6.22 9.13 -5.32
C ALA A 371 -5.45 9.40 -4.01
N PHE A 372 -5.86 10.39 -3.20
CA PHE A 372 -5.12 10.81 -2.00
C PHE A 372 -4.79 9.66 -1.04
N PRO A 373 -5.72 8.78 -0.62
CA PRO A 373 -5.40 7.74 0.35
C PRO A 373 -4.34 6.78 -0.17
N VAL A 374 -4.47 6.32 -1.41
CA VAL A 374 -3.51 5.39 -2.01
C VAL A 374 -2.18 6.07 -2.34
N THR A 375 -2.18 7.35 -2.72
CA THR A 375 -0.94 8.12 -2.94
C THR A 375 -0.15 8.27 -1.64
N LEU A 376 -0.84 8.56 -0.54
CA LEU A 376 -0.21 8.67 0.77
C LEU A 376 0.32 7.31 1.23
N ALA A 377 -0.44 6.22 1.03
CA ALA A 377 -0.02 4.86 1.34
C ALA A 377 1.26 4.46 0.57
N LEU A 378 1.32 4.73 -0.74
CA LEU A 378 2.51 4.49 -1.56
C LEU A 378 3.69 5.36 -1.12
N GLY A 379 3.47 6.65 -0.86
CA GLY A 379 4.53 7.57 -0.41
C GLY A 379 5.14 7.13 0.92
N VAL A 380 4.30 6.69 1.85
CA VAL A 380 4.74 6.16 3.15
C VAL A 380 5.43 4.81 3.02
N MET A 381 4.92 3.92 2.16
CA MET A 381 5.55 2.63 1.91
C MET A 381 6.95 2.78 1.31
N LEU A 382 7.10 3.65 0.32
CA LEU A 382 8.37 3.87 -0.40
C LEU A 382 9.29 4.89 0.29
N PHE A 383 8.90 5.38 1.47
CA PHE A 383 9.72 6.33 2.20
C PHE A 383 11.08 5.72 2.57
N PRO A 384 12.20 6.40 2.29
CA PRO A 384 13.54 5.80 2.44
C PRO A 384 13.86 5.27 3.84
N LEU A 385 13.28 5.86 4.88
CA LEU A 385 13.44 5.39 6.27
C LEU A 385 12.40 4.37 6.71
N ASN A 386 11.57 3.84 5.80
CA ASN A 386 10.74 2.67 6.06
C ASN A 386 11.61 1.40 6.01
N THR A 387 12.34 1.16 7.08
CA THR A 387 13.33 0.09 7.20
C THR A 387 12.73 -1.31 7.29
N HIS A 388 11.41 -1.47 7.23
CA HIS A 388 10.74 -2.77 7.14
C HIS A 388 10.40 -3.18 5.70
N LEU A 389 10.52 -2.25 4.75
CA LEU A 389 10.29 -2.56 3.35
C LEU A 389 11.43 -3.43 2.82
N ALA A 390 11.08 -4.61 2.33
CA ALA A 390 11.93 -5.46 1.49
C ALA A 390 11.32 -5.42 0.09
N PHE A 391 11.85 -4.53 -0.77
CA PHE A 391 11.20 -4.07 -1.99
C PHE A 391 10.89 -5.19 -2.98
N TYR A 392 11.82 -6.14 -3.15
CA TYR A 392 11.65 -7.29 -4.04
C TYR A 392 11.13 -8.56 -3.33
N SER A 393 10.73 -8.49 -2.05
CA SER A 393 10.17 -9.64 -1.37
C SER A 393 8.75 -9.93 -1.85
N ALA A 394 8.35 -11.21 -1.82
CA ALA A 394 7.02 -11.63 -2.28
C ALA A 394 5.87 -10.90 -1.55
N TRP A 395 6.01 -10.67 -0.25
CA TRP A 395 4.97 -10.05 0.56
C TRP A 395 4.85 -8.52 0.34
N TRP A 396 6.00 -7.82 0.43
CA TRP A 396 6.00 -6.37 0.22
C TRP A 396 5.81 -6.00 -1.24
N GLY A 397 6.37 -6.79 -2.17
CA GLY A 397 6.17 -6.61 -3.60
C GLY A 397 4.70 -6.79 -4.00
N LEU A 398 3.99 -7.76 -3.37
CA LEU A 398 2.55 -7.93 -3.59
C LEU A 398 1.77 -6.70 -3.11
N LEU A 399 2.05 -6.18 -1.90
CA LEU A 399 1.40 -4.98 -1.38
C LEU A 399 1.73 -3.75 -2.24
N PHE A 400 2.99 -3.61 -2.68
CA PHE A 400 3.41 -2.56 -3.59
C PHE A 400 2.63 -2.60 -4.92
N ALA A 401 2.57 -3.77 -5.56
CA ALA A 401 1.88 -3.95 -6.83
C ALA A 401 0.37 -3.70 -6.70
N TRP A 402 -0.23 -4.12 -5.58
CA TRP A 402 -1.62 -3.85 -5.25
C TRP A 402 -1.89 -2.35 -5.11
N LEU A 403 -1.08 -1.64 -4.32
CA LEU A 403 -1.19 -0.19 -4.15
C LEU A 403 -0.93 0.56 -5.47
N LEU A 404 0.05 0.11 -6.26
CA LEU A 404 0.38 0.71 -7.55
C LEU A 404 -0.76 0.57 -8.56
N GLY A 405 -1.35 -0.64 -8.66
CA GLY A 405 -2.52 -0.90 -9.50
C GLY A 405 -3.71 -0.05 -9.09
N LEU A 406 -3.99 0.03 -7.78
CA LEU A 406 -5.05 0.88 -7.23
C LEU A 406 -4.80 2.36 -7.49
N TRP A 407 -3.56 2.83 -7.38
CA TRP A 407 -3.18 4.21 -7.66
C TRP A 407 -3.40 4.56 -9.14
N CYS A 408 -2.90 3.73 -10.05
CA CYS A 408 -3.12 3.92 -11.48
C CYS A 408 -4.61 3.91 -11.85
N ALA A 409 -5.40 3.01 -11.25
CA ALA A 409 -6.85 2.98 -11.45
C ALA A 409 -7.50 4.28 -10.95
N SER A 410 -7.15 4.74 -9.73
CA SER A 410 -7.78 5.90 -9.07
C SER A 410 -7.56 7.23 -9.80
N LEU A 411 -6.44 7.37 -10.51
CA LEU A 411 -6.12 8.57 -11.30
C LEU A 411 -7.03 8.73 -12.52
N PHE A 412 -7.52 7.62 -13.10
CA PHE A 412 -8.22 7.61 -14.39
C PHE A 412 -9.65 7.05 -14.30
N VAL A 413 -10.22 7.00 -13.10
CA VAL A 413 -11.64 6.71 -12.90
C VAL A 413 -12.49 7.78 -13.63
N ALA A 414 -13.45 7.34 -14.44
CA ALA A 414 -14.36 8.24 -15.12
C ALA A 414 -15.33 8.89 -14.13
N ASP A 415 -15.43 10.21 -14.17
CA ASP A 415 -16.51 10.94 -13.53
C ASP A 415 -17.78 10.74 -14.39
N ILE A 416 -18.81 10.11 -13.85
CA ILE A 416 -20.14 10.18 -14.41
C ILE A 416 -20.69 11.53 -13.95
N PRO A 417 -20.97 12.50 -14.87
CA PRO A 417 -21.63 13.72 -14.48
C PRO A 417 -22.94 13.36 -13.78
N ALA A 418 -23.22 14.00 -12.63
CA ALA A 418 -24.41 13.76 -11.83
C ALA A 418 -25.74 14.09 -12.57
N GLY A 419 -25.68 14.50 -13.83
CA GLY A 419 -26.81 14.96 -14.65
C GLY A 419 -27.37 13.97 -15.69
N THR A 420 -26.74 12.80 -15.94
CA THR A 420 -27.20 11.92 -17.03
C THR A 420 -28.10 10.75 -16.58
N ALA A 421 -28.52 10.70 -15.34
CA ALA A 421 -29.39 9.64 -14.83
C ALA A 421 -30.90 9.92 -15.03
N GLN A 422 -31.32 11.06 -15.61
CA GLN A 422 -32.74 11.42 -15.75
C GLN A 422 -33.25 11.65 -17.18
N THR A 423 -32.45 11.47 -18.23
CA THR A 423 -32.92 11.67 -19.62
C THR A 423 -32.98 10.39 -20.46
N GLY A 424 -32.95 9.22 -19.83
CA GLY A 424 -32.91 7.93 -20.55
C GLY A 424 -34.23 7.14 -20.56
N VAL A 425 -35.41 7.76 -20.31
CA VAL A 425 -36.73 7.10 -20.53
C VAL A 425 -37.72 8.14 -21.02
N ARG A 426 -37.63 8.53 -22.27
CA ARG A 426 -38.73 9.02 -23.13
C ARG A 426 -38.16 9.40 -24.50
N ALA A 427 -37.82 8.39 -25.28
CA ALA A 427 -37.72 8.53 -26.74
C ALA A 427 -38.02 7.14 -27.32
N GLY A 428 -39.18 6.98 -27.89
CA GLY A 428 -39.50 5.80 -28.67
C GLY A 428 -40.92 5.28 -28.54
N LEU A 429 -41.93 6.09 -28.80
CA LEU A 429 -43.18 5.62 -29.43
C LEU A 429 -43.44 6.53 -30.62
N PRO A 430 -43.59 5.98 -31.86
CA PRO A 430 -43.97 6.79 -32.99
C PRO A 430 -45.45 7.20 -32.83
N GLU A 431 -45.72 8.49 -32.82
CA GLU A 431 -47.05 9.04 -33.04
C GLU A 431 -47.55 8.61 -34.40
N THR A 432 -48.52 7.71 -34.42
CA THR A 432 -49.31 7.37 -35.61
C THR A 432 -50.09 8.60 -36.05
N ALA A 433 -49.79 8.99 -37.28
CA ALA A 433 -50.50 10.01 -38.03
C ALA A 433 -51.96 9.56 -38.26
N SER A 434 -52.89 10.03 -37.42
CA SER A 434 -54.34 10.02 -37.70
C SER A 434 -55.00 10.93 -36.70
N ASP A 435 -55.15 12.20 -37.07
CA ASP A 435 -56.21 13.14 -36.70
C ASP A 435 -55.84 14.59 -37.10
N ARG A 436 -55.63 14.78 -38.39
CA ARG A 436 -55.74 16.08 -39.04
C ARG A 436 -56.83 15.99 -40.09
N ASN A 437 -58.07 16.15 -39.66
CA ASN A 437 -59.21 16.63 -40.50
C ASN A 437 -60.47 16.54 -39.65
N LEU A 438 -60.77 17.57 -38.87
CA LEU A 438 -62.13 17.93 -38.44
C LEU A 438 -62.07 19.17 -37.48
N SER A 439 -61.73 20.34 -38.01
CA SER A 439 -62.13 21.60 -37.39
C SER A 439 -61.83 22.81 -38.29
N SER A 440 -62.34 22.75 -39.55
CA SER A 440 -62.41 23.94 -40.39
C SER A 440 -63.70 23.93 -41.18
N ARG A 441 -64.83 23.96 -40.50
CA ARG A 441 -66.15 24.34 -40.99
C ARG A 441 -67.01 24.57 -39.79
N LEU A 442 -67.17 25.83 -39.40
CA LEU A 442 -68.26 26.47 -38.71
C LEU A 442 -67.69 27.75 -38.08
N ASP A 443 -67.77 28.82 -38.85
CA ASP A 443 -68.05 30.18 -38.41
C ASP A 443 -67.81 31.10 -39.61
N SER A 444 -68.81 31.09 -40.52
CA SER A 444 -69.21 32.21 -41.38
C SER A 444 -70.70 32.13 -41.37
N ASP A 445 -71.29 33.04 -40.50
CA ASP A 445 -72.51 33.79 -40.76
C ASP A 445 -72.94 34.46 -39.48
N GLY A 446 -73.11 35.81 -39.58
CA GLY A 446 -74.01 36.50 -38.70
C GLY A 446 -73.47 37.77 -38.03
N THR A 447 -73.60 38.89 -38.87
CA THR A 447 -73.74 40.31 -38.48
C THR A 447 -72.66 40.96 -37.68
#